data_f8d111826fb680f48f35319fc1ab673f
#
_entry.id   f8d111826fb680f48f35319fc1ab673f
#
_cell.length_a   1.000
_cell.length_b   1.000
_cell.length_c   1.000
_cell.angle_alpha   90.00
_cell.angle_beta   90.00
_cell.angle_gamma   90.00
#
_symmetry.space_group_name_H-M   'P 1'
#
loop_
_entity.id
_entity.type
_entity.pdbx_description
1 polymer ?
#
loop_
_entity_poly.entity_id
_entity_poly.type
_entity_poly.pdbx_seq_one_letter_code
_entity_poly.pdbx_strand_id
1 'polypeptide(L)'
;MHDGFTIGYTAVPRWRYLKDLTGITDEKSLLKSYDKRTQWSVKRAASMGVHVRELGEDELQVFADIEQATAERRNFEYRGEAYFRKFKQAYGSKAHFMVAQIHIGEYIADMESKCDALRKKVDVLQAKYDEHPTTKTERQLGEESRNLAAAEKRLTEAAEYAKDGDVLPAAASLFVEHARETVYLFSGSVEKYKPFYASALIQHDAMLHLCVERGVTRYNFYGING
;
A
#
# COMPACT_ATOMS: atom_id res chain seq x y z
N MET A 1 17.00 -17.14 -32.44
CA MET A 1 17.20 -16.54 -31.09
C MET A 1 18.66 -16.17 -30.98
N HIS A 2 18.98 -14.91 -30.67
CA HIS A 2 20.38 -14.56 -30.39
C HIS A 2 20.77 -15.23 -29.08
N ASP A 3 21.82 -16.01 -29.13
CA ASP A 3 22.40 -16.62 -27.93
C ASP A 3 23.08 -15.51 -27.10
N GLY A 4 22.50 -15.16 -25.97
CA GLY A 4 23.04 -14.14 -25.08
C GLY A 4 24.42 -14.42 -24.55
N PHE A 5 24.84 -15.68 -24.53
CA PHE A 5 26.20 -16.08 -24.16
C PHE A 5 27.26 -15.58 -25.16
N THR A 6 26.91 -15.47 -26.42
CA THR A 6 27.82 -14.99 -27.48
C THR A 6 28.20 -13.52 -27.30
N ILE A 7 27.38 -12.74 -26.61
CA ILE A 7 27.57 -11.30 -26.35
C ILE A 7 27.88 -10.99 -24.89
N GLY A 8 28.24 -11.99 -24.08
CA GLY A 8 28.73 -11.82 -22.72
C GLY A 8 27.64 -11.70 -21.64
N TYR A 9 26.36 -12.00 -21.93
CA TYR A 9 25.30 -12.08 -20.93
C TYR A 9 25.29 -13.44 -20.22
N THR A 10 25.02 -13.44 -18.93
CA THR A 10 24.78 -14.65 -18.14
C THR A 10 23.30 -14.91 -18.03
N ALA A 11 22.84 -16.09 -18.41
CA ALA A 11 21.46 -16.49 -18.19
C ALA A 11 21.26 -16.84 -16.71
N VAL A 12 20.31 -16.18 -16.05
CA VAL A 12 19.91 -16.49 -14.68
C VAL A 12 18.50 -17.06 -14.72
N PRO A 13 18.29 -18.33 -14.26
CA PRO A 13 16.95 -18.89 -14.13
C PRO A 13 16.12 -18.03 -13.17
N ARG A 14 14.93 -17.62 -13.61
CA ARG A 14 14.00 -16.85 -12.78
C ARG A 14 12.62 -17.44 -12.83
N TRP A 15 12.03 -17.63 -11.67
CA TRP A 15 10.60 -17.85 -11.55
C TRP A 15 9.89 -16.51 -11.63
N ARG A 16 8.81 -16.43 -12.41
CA ARG A 16 7.98 -15.23 -12.54
C ARG A 16 6.63 -15.49 -11.90
N TYR A 17 6.17 -14.57 -11.06
CA TYR A 17 4.83 -14.59 -10.53
C TYR A 17 3.94 -13.70 -11.38
N LEU A 18 2.94 -14.32 -11.99
CA LEU A 18 1.99 -13.64 -12.87
C LEU A 18 0.60 -13.73 -12.23
N LYS A 19 -0.11 -12.60 -12.24
CA LYS A 19 -1.55 -12.58 -11.98
C LYS A 19 -2.27 -12.45 -13.30
N ASP A 20 -3.13 -13.42 -13.59
CA ASP A 20 -4.08 -13.35 -14.71
C ASP A 20 -5.24 -12.44 -14.30
N LEU A 21 -5.49 -11.42 -15.13
CA LEU A 21 -6.56 -10.44 -14.97
C LEU A 21 -7.66 -10.65 -16.02
N THR A 22 -7.61 -11.74 -16.79
CA THR A 22 -8.63 -12.05 -17.80
C THR A 22 -10.02 -12.10 -17.17
N GLY A 23 -10.98 -11.37 -17.74
CA GLY A 23 -12.36 -11.30 -17.24
C GLY A 23 -12.55 -10.36 -16.04
N ILE A 24 -11.51 -9.70 -15.57
CA ILE A 24 -11.61 -8.64 -14.55
C ILE A 24 -11.83 -7.31 -15.29
N THR A 25 -12.95 -6.65 -15.02
CA THR A 25 -13.39 -5.46 -15.77
C THR A 25 -13.57 -4.21 -14.91
N ASP A 26 -13.52 -4.37 -13.59
CA ASP A 26 -13.72 -3.27 -12.63
C ASP A 26 -12.98 -3.52 -11.31
N GLU A 27 -12.92 -2.49 -10.47
CA GLU A 27 -12.29 -2.54 -9.15
C GLU A 27 -12.91 -3.61 -8.25
N LYS A 28 -14.23 -3.79 -8.30
CA LYS A 28 -14.95 -4.75 -7.45
C LYS A 28 -14.55 -6.19 -7.79
N SER A 29 -14.47 -6.52 -9.08
CA SER A 29 -14.01 -7.84 -9.55
C SER A 29 -12.54 -8.06 -9.27
N LEU A 30 -11.71 -7.02 -9.45
CA LEU A 30 -10.30 -7.03 -9.09
C LEU A 30 -10.11 -7.33 -7.60
N LEU A 31 -10.78 -6.59 -6.73
CA LEU A 31 -10.69 -6.78 -5.28
C LEU A 31 -11.15 -8.19 -4.86
N LYS A 32 -12.24 -8.70 -5.46
CA LYS A 32 -12.72 -10.07 -5.22
C LYS A 32 -11.73 -11.15 -5.67
N SER A 33 -10.87 -10.87 -6.63
CA SER A 33 -9.88 -11.82 -7.15
C SER A 33 -8.71 -12.07 -6.18
N TYR A 34 -8.60 -11.29 -5.11
CA TYR A 34 -7.58 -11.46 -4.08
C TYR A 34 -8.03 -12.41 -2.97
N ASP A 35 -7.07 -12.96 -2.24
CA ASP A 35 -7.34 -13.62 -0.97
C ASP A 35 -7.90 -12.63 0.08
N LYS A 36 -8.53 -13.16 1.13
CA LYS A 36 -9.22 -12.35 2.15
C LYS A 36 -8.28 -11.38 2.88
N ARG A 37 -7.02 -11.78 3.11
CA ARG A 37 -6.04 -10.95 3.79
C ARG A 37 -5.65 -9.77 2.93
N THR A 38 -5.40 -9.98 1.65
CA THR A 38 -5.07 -8.91 0.69
C THR A 38 -6.25 -7.96 0.51
N GLN A 39 -7.50 -8.47 0.36
CA GLN A 39 -8.69 -7.63 0.33
C GLN A 39 -8.79 -6.73 1.56
N TRP A 40 -8.53 -7.29 2.74
CA TRP A 40 -8.56 -6.55 3.99
C TRP A 40 -7.47 -5.48 4.03
N SER A 41 -6.22 -5.81 3.62
CA SER A 41 -5.10 -4.87 3.61
C SER A 41 -5.35 -3.67 2.70
N VAL A 42 -5.88 -3.89 1.49
CA VAL A 42 -6.23 -2.81 0.55
C VAL A 42 -7.30 -1.89 1.14
N LYS A 43 -8.42 -2.45 1.61
CA LYS A 43 -9.49 -1.68 2.24
C LYS A 43 -9.01 -0.94 3.48
N ARG A 44 -8.15 -1.57 4.27
CA ARG A 44 -7.59 -0.99 5.48
C ARG A 44 -6.72 0.21 5.15
N ALA A 45 -5.81 0.11 4.17
CA ALA A 45 -4.97 1.22 3.72
C ALA A 45 -5.82 2.42 3.28
N ALA A 46 -6.80 2.19 2.39
CA ALA A 46 -7.72 3.23 1.94
C ALA A 46 -8.46 3.93 3.10
N SER A 47 -8.87 3.17 4.14
CA SER A 47 -9.54 3.72 5.33
C SER A 47 -8.60 4.40 6.33
N MET A 48 -7.30 4.44 6.07
CA MET A 48 -6.30 5.06 6.94
C MET A 48 -5.65 6.30 6.30
N GLY A 49 -6.34 6.95 5.37
CA GLY A 49 -5.85 8.16 4.70
C GLY A 49 -4.64 7.89 3.78
N VAL A 50 -4.49 6.67 3.27
CA VAL A 50 -3.44 6.36 2.29
C VAL A 50 -3.97 6.65 0.89
N HIS A 51 -3.25 7.50 0.16
CA HIS A 51 -3.51 7.87 -1.22
C HIS A 51 -2.35 7.44 -2.12
N VAL A 52 -2.67 7.02 -3.34
CA VAL A 52 -1.67 6.64 -4.34
C VAL A 52 -1.67 7.67 -5.46
N ARG A 53 -0.47 8.07 -5.91
CA ARG A 53 -0.31 8.93 -7.08
C ARG A 53 0.96 8.60 -7.86
N GLU A 54 1.01 9.02 -9.10
CA GLU A 54 2.25 8.99 -9.89
C GLU A 54 3.14 10.19 -9.52
N LEU A 55 4.46 9.97 -9.50
CA LEU A 55 5.48 11.00 -9.29
C LEU A 55 5.84 11.67 -10.60
N GLY A 56 6.00 12.99 -10.58
CA GLY A 56 6.62 13.74 -11.66
C GLY A 56 8.12 13.46 -11.80
N GLU A 57 8.72 13.87 -12.91
CA GLU A 57 10.16 13.68 -13.14
C GLU A 57 11.03 14.44 -12.12
N ASP A 58 10.54 15.55 -11.61
CA ASP A 58 11.17 16.38 -10.57
C ASP A 58 11.04 15.79 -9.16
N GLU A 59 10.13 14.85 -8.97
CA GLU A 59 9.84 14.20 -7.69
C GLU A 59 10.53 12.83 -7.52
N LEU A 60 11.33 12.38 -8.48
CA LEU A 60 11.96 11.04 -8.44
C LEU A 60 12.89 10.84 -7.23
N GLN A 61 13.32 11.91 -6.57
CA GLN A 61 14.06 11.82 -5.32
C GLN A 61 13.24 11.12 -4.23
N VAL A 62 11.92 11.36 -4.15
CA VAL A 62 11.03 10.68 -3.19
C VAL A 62 11.06 9.15 -3.37
N PHE A 63 11.04 8.69 -4.62
CA PHE A 63 11.17 7.26 -4.92
C PHE A 63 12.55 6.72 -4.52
N ALA A 64 13.61 7.47 -4.87
CA ALA A 64 14.98 7.08 -4.60
C ALA A 64 15.26 6.95 -3.09
N ASP A 65 14.75 7.86 -2.27
CA ASP A 65 14.91 7.83 -0.81
C ASP A 65 14.25 6.60 -0.18
N ILE A 66 13.04 6.26 -0.62
CA ILE A 66 12.31 5.07 -0.13
C ILE A 66 13.00 3.78 -0.58
N GLU A 67 13.51 3.75 -1.81
CA GLU A 67 14.25 2.60 -2.34
C GLU A 67 15.59 2.44 -1.62
N GLN A 68 16.32 3.53 -1.35
CA GLN A 68 17.56 3.50 -0.58
C GLN A 68 17.35 2.95 0.83
N ALA A 69 16.36 3.45 1.57
CA ALA A 69 16.04 2.94 2.90
C ALA A 69 15.68 1.45 2.90
N THR A 70 15.07 0.98 1.79
CA THR A 70 14.77 -0.44 1.61
C THR A 70 16.00 -1.25 1.27
N ALA A 71 16.89 -0.72 0.41
CA ALA A 71 18.16 -1.36 0.05
C ALA A 71 19.07 -1.56 1.26
N GLU A 72 19.22 -0.53 2.10
CA GLU A 72 19.99 -0.59 3.35
C GLU A 72 19.43 -1.65 4.31
N ARG A 73 18.10 -1.67 4.50
CA ARG A 73 17.43 -2.64 5.39
C ARG A 73 17.55 -4.07 4.90
N ARG A 74 17.50 -4.29 3.58
CA ARG A 74 17.51 -5.63 2.95
C ARG A 74 18.87 -6.04 2.41
N ASN A 75 19.87 -5.18 2.58
CA ASN A 75 21.26 -5.40 2.15
C ASN A 75 21.39 -5.76 0.66
N PHE A 76 20.79 -4.94 -0.22
CA PHE A 76 21.02 -5.02 -1.66
C PHE A 76 21.57 -3.70 -2.21
N GLU A 77 22.15 -3.75 -3.43
CA GLU A 77 22.76 -2.59 -4.06
C GLU A 77 21.71 -1.53 -4.45
N TYR A 78 21.86 -0.32 -3.91
CA TYR A 78 21.07 0.84 -4.29
C TYR A 78 21.52 1.39 -5.64
N ARG A 79 20.56 1.66 -6.52
CA ARG A 79 20.85 2.12 -7.90
C ARG A 79 21.09 3.63 -7.99
N GLY A 80 20.61 4.41 -7.07
CA GLY A 80 20.73 5.86 -7.07
C GLY A 80 19.66 6.59 -7.90
N GLU A 81 19.34 7.82 -7.50
CA GLU A 81 18.34 8.67 -8.16
C GLU A 81 18.65 8.90 -9.64
N ALA A 82 19.94 9.09 -9.98
CA ALA A 82 20.38 9.28 -11.37
C ALA A 82 20.05 8.09 -12.30
N TYR A 83 20.04 6.86 -11.76
CA TYR A 83 19.58 5.68 -12.50
C TYR A 83 18.09 5.75 -12.81
N PHE A 84 17.26 6.10 -11.83
CA PHE A 84 15.81 6.19 -12.00
C PHE A 84 15.41 7.33 -12.93
N ARG A 85 16.12 8.44 -12.89
CA ARG A 85 15.94 9.55 -13.84
C ARG A 85 16.24 9.12 -15.29
N LYS A 86 17.38 8.45 -15.52
CA LYS A 86 17.71 7.87 -16.83
C LYS A 86 16.69 6.83 -17.27
N PHE A 87 16.20 6.03 -16.33
CA PHE A 87 15.16 5.04 -16.60
C PHE A 87 13.87 5.71 -17.08
N LYS A 88 13.40 6.77 -16.37
CA LYS A 88 12.21 7.53 -16.78
C LYS A 88 12.40 8.16 -18.16
N GLN A 89 13.56 8.73 -18.44
CA GLN A 89 13.90 9.29 -19.76
C GLN A 89 13.86 8.25 -20.89
N ALA A 90 14.39 7.04 -20.63
CA ALA A 90 14.44 5.96 -21.62
C ALA A 90 13.07 5.34 -21.90
N TYR A 91 12.22 5.18 -20.89
CA TYR A 91 10.91 4.52 -21.01
C TYR A 91 9.75 5.50 -21.17
N GLY A 92 9.95 6.78 -20.84
CA GLY A 92 8.95 7.84 -20.99
C GLY A 92 7.66 7.53 -20.25
N SER A 93 6.54 7.64 -20.97
CA SER A 93 5.19 7.37 -20.43
C SER A 93 4.93 5.91 -20.07
N LYS A 94 5.83 4.98 -20.41
CA LYS A 94 5.70 3.57 -20.05
C LYS A 94 6.27 3.23 -18.66
N ALA A 95 7.03 4.15 -18.07
CA ALA A 95 7.58 4.00 -16.72
C ALA A 95 6.74 4.81 -15.74
N HIS A 96 6.05 4.14 -14.83
CA HIS A 96 5.18 4.74 -13.81
C HIS A 96 5.86 4.63 -12.45
N PHE A 97 6.34 5.74 -11.95
CA PHE A 97 6.85 5.87 -10.59
C PHE A 97 5.71 6.28 -9.68
N MET A 98 5.21 5.35 -8.89
CA MET A 98 4.06 5.58 -8.03
C MET A 98 4.48 5.65 -6.57
N VAL A 99 3.84 6.53 -5.80
CA VAL A 99 4.02 6.67 -4.37
C VAL A 99 2.68 6.51 -3.65
N ALA A 100 2.68 5.77 -2.55
CA ALA A 100 1.58 5.74 -1.60
C ALA A 100 1.96 6.63 -0.41
N GLN A 101 1.13 7.64 -0.14
CA GLN A 101 1.32 8.68 0.86
C GLN A 101 0.21 8.61 1.90
N ILE A 102 0.56 8.77 3.17
CA ILE A 102 -0.40 8.85 4.27
C ILE A 102 -0.71 10.33 4.48
N HIS A 103 -1.95 10.72 4.33
CA HIS A 103 -2.47 12.03 4.73
C HIS A 103 -2.87 11.93 6.20
N ILE A 104 -1.90 12.21 7.08
CA ILE A 104 -2.04 11.90 8.51
C ILE A 104 -3.17 12.67 9.18
N GLY A 105 -3.46 13.88 8.73
CA GLY A 105 -4.59 14.67 9.21
C GLY A 105 -5.94 14.01 8.95
N GLU A 106 -6.12 13.38 7.77
CA GLU A 106 -7.34 12.63 7.45
C GLU A 106 -7.50 11.41 8.37
N TYR A 107 -6.41 10.69 8.62
CA TYR A 107 -6.41 9.54 9.53
C TYR A 107 -6.72 9.93 10.96
N ILE A 108 -6.16 11.05 11.46
CA ILE A 108 -6.45 11.58 12.80
C ILE A 108 -7.92 11.93 12.91
N ALA A 109 -8.47 12.70 11.95
CA ALA A 109 -9.87 13.11 11.96
C ALA A 109 -10.85 11.91 11.95
N ASP A 110 -10.53 10.86 11.14
CA ASP A 110 -11.31 9.61 11.14
C ASP A 110 -11.25 8.91 12.51
N MET A 111 -10.07 8.83 13.12
CA MET A 111 -9.90 8.22 14.44
C MET A 111 -10.60 9.02 15.57
N GLU A 112 -10.56 10.34 15.53
CA GLU A 112 -11.29 11.20 16.47
C GLU A 112 -12.80 10.95 16.39
N SER A 113 -13.35 11.00 15.16
CA SER A 113 -14.77 10.70 14.92
C SER A 113 -15.17 9.32 15.43
N LYS A 114 -14.30 8.32 15.22
CA LYS A 114 -14.53 6.97 15.69
C LYS A 114 -14.47 6.86 17.22
N CYS A 115 -13.53 7.52 17.87
CA CYS A 115 -13.45 7.57 19.34
C CYS A 115 -14.72 8.19 19.93
N ASP A 116 -15.19 9.29 19.36
CA ASP A 116 -16.42 9.97 19.83
C ASP A 116 -17.68 9.09 19.68
N ALA A 117 -17.78 8.38 18.54
CA ALA A 117 -18.88 7.44 18.33
C ALA A 117 -18.85 6.27 19.32
N LEU A 118 -17.65 5.76 19.61
CA LEU A 118 -17.46 4.65 20.58
C LEU A 118 -17.72 5.12 22.01
N ARG A 119 -17.29 6.34 22.42
CA ARG A 119 -17.59 6.92 23.73
C ARG A 119 -19.09 7.00 23.95
N LYS A 120 -19.83 7.62 23.02
CA LYS A 120 -21.29 7.71 23.11
C LYS A 120 -21.95 6.33 23.27
N LYS A 121 -21.43 5.32 22.57
CA LYS A 121 -21.95 3.95 22.66
C LYS A 121 -21.64 3.30 24.01
N VAL A 122 -20.46 3.51 24.54
CA VAL A 122 -20.06 3.04 25.88
C VAL A 122 -20.93 3.71 26.95
N ASP A 123 -21.13 5.03 26.89
CA ASP A 123 -21.96 5.77 27.83
C ASP A 123 -23.41 5.26 27.87
N VAL A 124 -24.00 5.01 26.70
CA VAL A 124 -25.37 4.44 26.60
C VAL A 124 -25.43 3.02 27.19
N LEU A 125 -24.41 2.21 26.93
CA LEU A 125 -24.37 0.84 27.47
C LEU A 125 -24.12 0.83 28.97
N GLN A 126 -23.30 1.76 29.48
CA GLN A 126 -23.05 1.93 30.91
C GLN A 126 -24.35 2.32 31.63
N ALA A 127 -25.08 3.35 31.15
CA ALA A 127 -26.33 3.76 31.71
C ALA A 127 -27.38 2.62 31.76
N LYS A 128 -27.45 1.81 30.67
CA LYS A 128 -28.35 0.64 30.65
C LYS A 128 -27.92 -0.45 31.63
N TYR A 129 -26.61 -0.64 31.83
CA TYR A 129 -26.11 -1.60 32.79
C TYR A 129 -26.38 -1.17 34.21
N ASP A 130 -26.21 0.13 34.51
CA ASP A 130 -26.45 0.69 35.85
C ASP A 130 -27.96 0.63 36.23
N GLU A 131 -28.83 0.79 35.23
CA GLU A 131 -30.29 0.71 35.45
C GLU A 131 -30.76 -0.76 35.57
N HIS A 132 -30.29 -1.63 34.67
CA HIS A 132 -30.68 -3.04 34.63
C HIS A 132 -29.45 -3.93 34.30
N PRO A 133 -28.68 -4.38 35.30
CA PRO A 133 -27.53 -5.25 35.09
C PRO A 133 -27.94 -6.59 34.51
N THR A 134 -27.42 -6.90 33.30
CA THR A 134 -27.58 -8.21 32.69
C THR A 134 -26.23 -8.67 32.11
N THR A 135 -25.99 -9.98 32.09
CA THR A 135 -24.78 -10.57 31.47
C THR A 135 -24.60 -10.15 30.01
N LYS A 136 -25.70 -9.95 29.28
CA LYS A 136 -25.68 -9.46 27.90
C LYS A 136 -25.14 -8.03 27.81
N THR A 137 -25.67 -7.12 28.64
CA THR A 137 -25.27 -5.70 28.66
C THR A 137 -23.82 -5.58 29.12
N GLU A 138 -23.43 -6.34 30.15
CA GLU A 138 -22.04 -6.39 30.65
C GLU A 138 -21.05 -6.81 29.53
N ARG A 139 -21.37 -7.88 28.80
CA ARG A 139 -20.52 -8.33 27.67
C ARG A 139 -20.40 -7.27 26.57
N GLN A 140 -21.53 -6.62 26.19
CA GLN A 140 -21.52 -5.58 25.18
C GLN A 140 -20.71 -4.36 25.63
N LEU A 141 -20.89 -3.93 26.89
CA LEU A 141 -20.12 -2.83 27.47
C LEU A 141 -18.63 -3.13 27.46
N GLY A 142 -18.23 -4.32 27.90
CA GLY A 142 -16.84 -4.76 27.91
C GLY A 142 -16.23 -4.84 26.49
N GLU A 143 -17.01 -5.23 25.48
CA GLU A 143 -16.57 -5.24 24.07
C GLU A 143 -16.34 -3.83 23.55
N GLU A 144 -17.31 -2.93 23.73
CA GLU A 144 -17.20 -1.55 23.23
C GLU A 144 -16.16 -0.72 23.98
N SER A 145 -15.98 -0.96 25.27
CA SER A 145 -14.88 -0.34 26.05
C SER A 145 -13.50 -0.76 25.53
N ARG A 146 -13.31 -2.02 25.17
CA ARG A 146 -12.07 -2.47 24.54
C ARG A 146 -11.87 -1.86 23.14
N ASN A 147 -12.95 -1.72 22.37
CA ASN A 147 -12.90 -1.06 21.05
C ASN A 147 -12.51 0.41 21.18
N LEU A 148 -13.07 1.12 22.17
CA LEU A 148 -12.72 2.51 22.47
C LEU A 148 -11.25 2.64 22.88
N ALA A 149 -10.78 1.86 23.82
CA ALA A 149 -9.38 1.88 24.25
C ALA A 149 -8.40 1.59 23.10
N ALA A 150 -8.76 0.67 22.19
CA ALA A 150 -7.97 0.38 21.01
C ALA A 150 -7.97 1.53 19.99
N ALA A 151 -9.08 2.26 19.87
CA ALA A 151 -9.18 3.44 19.00
C ALA A 151 -8.38 4.63 19.56
N GLU A 152 -8.47 4.89 20.86
CA GLU A 152 -7.71 5.94 21.57
C GLU A 152 -6.19 5.68 21.47
N LYS A 153 -5.76 4.43 21.64
CA LYS A 153 -4.36 4.07 21.43
C LYS A 153 -3.89 4.39 20.01
N ARG A 154 -4.70 4.07 18.98
CA ARG A 154 -4.37 4.39 17.59
C ARG A 154 -4.33 5.89 17.33
N LEU A 155 -5.20 6.66 17.97
CA LEU A 155 -5.19 8.12 17.88
C LEU A 155 -3.90 8.70 18.48
N THR A 156 -3.44 8.17 19.62
CA THR A 156 -2.16 8.54 20.23
C THR A 156 -0.99 8.18 19.30
N GLU A 157 -0.99 6.98 18.70
CA GLU A 157 0.01 6.58 17.73
C GLU A 157 0.01 7.47 16.48
N ALA A 158 -1.17 7.90 16.01
CA ALA A 158 -1.31 8.80 14.87
C ALA A 158 -0.67 10.19 15.15
N ALA A 159 -0.82 10.71 16.36
CA ALA A 159 -0.17 11.96 16.78
C ALA A 159 1.37 11.85 16.75
N GLU A 160 1.94 10.67 17.02
CA GLU A 160 3.38 10.46 16.88
C GLU A 160 3.82 10.45 15.40
N TYR A 161 3.03 9.87 14.50
CA TYR A 161 3.31 9.93 13.05
C TYR A 161 3.21 11.36 12.51
N ALA A 162 2.27 12.17 13.02
CA ALA A 162 2.10 13.57 12.59
C ALA A 162 3.31 14.46 12.86
N LYS A 163 4.22 14.06 13.75
CA LYS A 163 5.50 14.76 13.96
C LYS A 163 6.46 14.68 12.78
N ASP A 164 6.25 13.70 11.89
CA ASP A 164 7.07 13.53 10.69
C ASP A 164 6.60 14.41 9.51
N GLY A 165 5.40 15.00 9.60
CA GLY A 165 4.80 15.87 8.58
C GLY A 165 3.33 15.56 8.31
N ASP A 166 2.71 16.37 7.43
CA ASP A 166 1.28 16.24 7.08
C ASP A 166 1.02 15.14 6.05
N VAL A 167 1.96 14.92 5.14
CA VAL A 167 1.90 13.92 4.07
C VAL A 167 3.17 13.06 4.12
N LEU A 168 3.00 11.78 4.44
CA LEU A 168 4.11 10.88 4.71
C LEU A 168 4.27 9.86 3.57
N PRO A 169 5.32 9.93 2.76
CA PRO A 169 5.62 8.92 1.75
C PRO A 169 5.92 7.56 2.42
N ALA A 170 5.02 6.59 2.25
CA ALA A 170 5.09 5.33 2.99
C ALA A 170 5.62 4.16 2.16
N ALA A 171 5.32 4.15 0.86
CA ALA A 171 5.82 3.15 -0.07
C ALA A 171 5.93 3.75 -1.47
N ALA A 172 6.86 3.24 -2.26
CA ALA A 172 6.99 3.64 -3.66
C ALA A 172 7.27 2.41 -4.53
N SER A 173 6.80 2.45 -5.78
CA SER A 173 6.98 1.35 -6.72
C SER A 173 7.13 1.88 -8.14
N LEU A 174 7.98 1.22 -8.91
CA LEU A 174 8.14 1.45 -10.33
C LEU A 174 7.45 0.33 -11.10
N PHE A 175 6.52 0.71 -11.95
CA PHE A 175 5.85 -0.18 -12.90
C PHE A 175 6.26 0.17 -14.32
N VAL A 176 6.38 -0.85 -15.17
CA VAL A 176 6.67 -0.68 -16.59
C VAL A 176 5.57 -1.31 -17.41
N GLU A 177 4.96 -0.48 -18.26
CA GLU A 177 3.96 -0.95 -19.22
C GLU A 177 4.61 -1.62 -20.42
N HIS A 178 4.10 -2.78 -20.76
CA HIS A 178 4.33 -3.47 -22.01
C HIS A 178 2.99 -3.77 -22.67
N ALA A 179 2.98 -4.01 -23.98
CA ALA A 179 1.75 -4.22 -24.75
C ALA A 179 0.83 -5.34 -24.22
N ARG A 180 1.34 -6.29 -23.45
CA ARG A 180 0.62 -7.47 -22.96
C ARG A 180 0.63 -7.62 -21.44
N GLU A 181 1.44 -6.86 -20.75
CA GLU A 181 1.59 -6.96 -19.29
C GLU A 181 2.10 -5.66 -18.69
N THR A 182 1.77 -5.43 -17.43
CA THR A 182 2.43 -4.42 -16.59
C THR A 182 3.36 -5.13 -15.63
N VAL A 183 4.61 -4.68 -15.60
CA VAL A 183 5.68 -5.28 -14.79
C VAL A 183 5.95 -4.44 -13.55
N TYR A 184 5.84 -5.04 -12.38
CA TYR A 184 6.28 -4.48 -11.10
C TYR A 184 7.78 -4.70 -10.95
N LEU A 185 8.57 -3.66 -11.13
CA LEU A 185 10.02 -3.80 -11.32
C LEU A 185 10.84 -3.46 -10.08
N PHE A 186 10.55 -2.34 -9.42
CA PHE A 186 11.22 -1.90 -8.19
C PHE A 186 10.20 -1.50 -7.13
N SER A 187 10.55 -1.66 -5.87
CA SER A 187 9.72 -1.23 -4.77
C SER A 187 10.48 -1.00 -3.48
N GLY A 188 10.04 0.01 -2.77
CA GLY A 188 10.50 0.31 -1.43
C GLY A 188 9.35 0.62 -0.49
N SER A 189 9.61 0.53 0.80
CA SER A 189 8.67 0.93 1.84
C SER A 189 9.40 1.39 3.09
N VAL A 190 8.84 2.39 3.75
CA VAL A 190 9.32 2.89 5.04
C VAL A 190 8.78 1.97 6.14
N GLU A 191 9.67 1.33 6.90
CA GLU A 191 9.31 0.33 7.92
C GLU A 191 8.39 0.93 9.01
N LYS A 192 8.65 2.17 9.41
CA LYS A 192 7.84 2.90 10.39
C LYS A 192 6.35 2.95 10.01
N TYR A 193 6.05 3.04 8.70
CA TYR A 193 4.68 3.20 8.18
C TYR A 193 4.05 1.89 7.70
N LYS A 194 4.68 0.76 7.94
CA LYS A 194 4.16 -0.56 7.59
C LYS A 194 2.73 -0.87 8.09
N PRO A 195 2.30 -0.38 9.29
CA PRO A 195 0.94 -0.57 9.77
C PRO A 195 -0.15 0.06 8.89
N PHE A 196 0.19 0.95 7.95
CA PHE A 196 -0.74 1.58 7.01
C PHE A 196 -1.00 0.77 5.74
N TYR A 197 -0.33 -0.36 5.54
CA TYR A 197 -0.51 -1.24 4.37
C TYR A 197 -0.34 -0.57 3.00
N ALA A 198 0.43 0.51 2.92
CA ALA A 198 0.62 1.33 1.74
C ALA A 198 1.06 0.52 0.51
N SER A 199 1.95 -0.47 0.70
CA SER A 199 2.40 -1.34 -0.40
C SER A 199 1.28 -2.21 -1.01
N ALA A 200 0.26 -2.58 -0.23
CA ALA A 200 -0.88 -3.33 -0.76
C ALA A 200 -1.79 -2.44 -1.62
N LEU A 201 -1.99 -1.19 -1.20
CA LEU A 201 -2.81 -0.24 -1.94
C LEU A 201 -2.14 0.16 -3.26
N ILE A 202 -0.83 0.44 -3.28
CA ILE A 202 -0.11 0.80 -4.51
C ILE A 202 -0.13 -0.34 -5.56
N GLN A 203 -0.08 -1.60 -5.12
CA GLN A 203 -0.22 -2.75 -6.01
C GLN A 203 -1.64 -2.86 -6.58
N HIS A 204 -2.65 -2.62 -5.74
CA HIS A 204 -4.04 -2.63 -6.17
C HIS A 204 -4.32 -1.53 -7.19
N ASP A 205 -3.88 -0.32 -6.90
CA ASP A 205 -4.02 0.87 -7.75
C ASP A 205 -3.34 0.66 -9.12
N ALA A 206 -2.13 0.13 -9.13
CA ALA A 206 -1.43 -0.19 -10.37
C ALA A 206 -2.16 -1.28 -11.20
N MET A 207 -2.68 -2.33 -10.57
CA MET A 207 -3.47 -3.35 -11.28
C MET A 207 -4.76 -2.76 -11.85
N LEU A 208 -5.42 -1.84 -11.13
CA LEU A 208 -6.63 -1.19 -11.58
C LEU A 208 -6.35 -0.26 -12.78
N HIS A 209 -5.50 0.72 -12.58
CA HIS A 209 -5.32 1.82 -13.54
C HIS A 209 -4.37 1.49 -14.69
N LEU A 210 -3.35 0.66 -14.46
CA LEU A 210 -2.39 0.29 -15.51
C LEU A 210 -2.74 -1.04 -16.22
N CYS A 211 -3.68 -1.83 -15.69
CA CYS A 211 -4.10 -3.07 -16.33
C CYS A 211 -5.59 -3.09 -16.65
N VAL A 212 -6.46 -3.15 -15.64
CA VAL A 212 -7.91 -3.38 -15.84
C VAL A 212 -8.54 -2.31 -16.71
N GLU A 213 -8.32 -1.03 -16.41
CA GLU A 213 -8.87 0.09 -17.18
C GLU A 213 -8.30 0.19 -18.60
N ARG A 214 -7.11 -0.36 -18.84
CA ARG A 214 -6.44 -0.36 -20.15
C ARG A 214 -6.59 -1.66 -20.92
N GLY A 215 -7.33 -2.63 -20.38
CA GLY A 215 -7.54 -3.93 -21.02
C GLY A 215 -6.29 -4.83 -21.04
N VAL A 216 -5.29 -4.56 -20.20
CA VAL A 216 -4.09 -5.38 -20.03
C VAL A 216 -4.45 -6.55 -19.12
N THR A 217 -4.35 -7.77 -19.60
CA THR A 217 -4.82 -8.97 -18.90
C THR A 217 -3.76 -9.66 -18.03
N ARG A 218 -2.55 -9.12 -17.96
CA ARG A 218 -1.45 -9.74 -17.22
C ARG A 218 -0.73 -8.72 -16.35
N TYR A 219 -0.62 -9.05 -15.06
CA TYR A 219 0.23 -8.31 -14.13
C TYR A 219 1.40 -9.21 -13.69
N ASN A 220 2.61 -8.71 -13.85
CA ASN A 220 3.85 -9.44 -13.63
C ASN A 220 4.54 -8.89 -12.38
N PHE A 221 4.60 -9.69 -11.30
CA PHE A 221 5.31 -9.34 -10.07
C PHE A 221 6.84 -9.44 -10.18
N TYR A 222 7.34 -9.61 -11.41
CA TYR A 222 8.74 -9.86 -11.70
C TYR A 222 9.22 -11.23 -11.20
N GLY A 223 10.55 -11.43 -11.13
CA GLY A 223 11.12 -12.73 -10.80
C GLY A 223 11.87 -12.72 -9.49
N ILE A 224 11.98 -13.91 -8.91
CA ILE A 224 12.96 -14.22 -7.89
C ILE A 224 14.03 -15.12 -8.48
N ASN A 225 15.26 -15.00 -7.96
CA ASN A 225 16.32 -15.95 -8.26
C ASN A 225 15.88 -17.30 -7.68
N GLY A 226 15.94 -18.35 -8.53
CA GLY A 226 15.75 -19.73 -8.10
C GLY A 226 16.95 -20.26 -7.36
#